data_736148c712274c40491efca39998ccb6
#
_entry.id   736148c712274c40491efca39998ccb6
#
_cell.length_a   1.000
_cell.length_b   1.000
_cell.length_c   1.000
_cell.angle_alpha   90.00
_cell.angle_beta   90.00
_cell.angle_gamma   90.00
#
_symmetry.space_group_name_H-M   'P 1'
#
loop_
_entity.id
_entity.type
_entity.pdbx_description
1 polymer ?
#
loop_
_entity_poly.entity_id
_entity_poly.type
_entity_poly.pdbx_seq_one_letter_code
_entity_poly.pdbx_strand_id
1 'polypeptide(L)'
;MLLRSLFRLAAMAVLGLPVPGTAQAPSLNLYSARHYQTDEALYANFTRATGIRINRIEAGDEALLERLRSEGRSSPADVLLLVDAARLWKAQTEGLFAPIRSIVLEERIPERLRAAATDEGIAWFGVSTRARVILINRNRVPADSVSRYADLANPALKGKVCTRSAAHPYMLSLIAAMIEHQGEEATTQWARAVVANFARPPRGGDTDQIKAVASGECGAALTNTYYLVRMMRSDKPADRETMSKVQVIWPDQTGTGTHLNVTGGGALRTAKNRDAAVKFLEYLASDEAQRYLADGNNEWPAVPGVRIDNPALASLGTFKADALPVDRLGRSQAAAARLIDRVGWR
;
A
#
# COMPACT_ATOMS: atom_id res chain seq x y z
N MET A 1 -52.05 -13.78 82.48
CA MET A 1 -50.70 -14.36 82.50
C MET A 1 -50.13 -14.29 81.07
N LEU A 2 -49.20 -13.37 80.87
CA LEU A 2 -48.63 -13.04 79.60
C LEU A 2 -47.42 -13.91 79.34
N LEU A 3 -47.41 -14.64 78.19
CA LEU A 3 -46.18 -15.31 77.64
C LEU A 3 -45.62 -14.46 76.52
N ARG A 4 -44.42 -13.91 76.75
CA ARG A 4 -43.64 -13.16 75.72
C ARG A 4 -42.75 -14.14 74.96
N SER A 5 -42.99 -14.33 73.67
CA SER A 5 -42.13 -15.05 72.77
C SER A 5 -41.10 -14.09 72.13
N LEU A 6 -39.83 -14.37 72.40
CA LEU A 6 -38.64 -13.69 71.82
C LEU A 6 -38.30 -14.34 70.47
N PHE A 7 -38.54 -13.63 69.34
CA PHE A 7 -38.00 -13.99 68.08
C PHE A 7 -36.56 -13.44 67.97
N ARG A 8 -35.56 -14.32 67.85
CA ARG A 8 -34.19 -13.98 67.53
C ARG A 8 -34.08 -13.98 65.99
N LEU A 9 -33.88 -12.81 65.33
CA LEU A 9 -33.46 -12.67 63.94
C LEU A 9 -31.98 -13.05 63.86
N ALA A 10 -31.65 -14.11 63.14
CA ALA A 10 -30.30 -14.41 62.70
C ALA A 10 -30.02 -13.67 61.40
N ALA A 11 -29.15 -12.66 61.46
CA ALA A 11 -28.67 -11.98 60.25
C ALA A 11 -27.61 -12.86 59.58
N MET A 12 -27.96 -13.43 58.41
CA MET A 12 -27.03 -14.17 57.55
C MET A 12 -26.21 -13.18 56.75
N ALA A 13 -24.93 -12.96 57.14
CA ALA A 13 -23.99 -12.18 56.32
C ALA A 13 -23.59 -13.00 55.09
N VAL A 14 -24.10 -12.64 53.93
CA VAL A 14 -23.66 -13.18 52.65
C VAL A 14 -22.32 -12.52 52.30
N LEU A 15 -21.24 -13.24 52.53
CA LEU A 15 -19.90 -12.90 52.05
C LEU A 15 -19.94 -13.02 50.50
N GLY A 16 -20.08 -11.89 49.81
CA GLY A 16 -19.91 -11.80 48.34
C GLY A 16 -18.48 -12.14 47.96
N LEU A 17 -18.26 -13.33 47.41
CA LEU A 17 -17.00 -13.65 46.75
C LEU A 17 -16.81 -12.70 45.56
N PRO A 18 -15.63 -12.10 45.35
CA PRO A 18 -15.36 -11.29 44.16
C PRO A 18 -15.47 -12.20 42.97
N VAL A 19 -16.43 -11.91 42.06
CA VAL A 19 -16.50 -12.53 40.75
C VAL A 19 -15.22 -12.13 40.00
N PRO A 20 -14.39 -13.08 39.54
CA PRO A 20 -13.22 -12.72 38.75
C PRO A 20 -13.72 -11.96 37.49
N GLY A 21 -13.34 -10.69 37.41
CA GLY A 21 -13.62 -9.88 36.24
C GLY A 21 -13.05 -10.62 35.04
N THR A 22 -13.90 -10.96 34.05
CA THR A 22 -13.46 -11.51 32.80
C THR A 22 -12.54 -10.48 32.15
N ALA A 23 -11.23 -10.71 32.21
CA ALA A 23 -10.27 -9.87 31.52
C ALA A 23 -10.71 -9.80 30.05
N GLN A 24 -11.09 -8.61 29.58
CA GLN A 24 -11.49 -8.41 28.19
C GLN A 24 -10.35 -8.88 27.30
N ALA A 25 -10.65 -9.76 26.35
CA ALA A 25 -9.63 -10.25 25.43
C ALA A 25 -8.90 -9.07 24.77
N PRO A 26 -7.55 -9.12 24.66
CA PRO A 26 -6.79 -8.03 24.09
C PRO A 26 -7.28 -7.74 22.67
N SER A 27 -7.35 -6.47 22.32
CA SER A 27 -7.85 -6.02 21.01
C SER A 27 -6.94 -4.96 20.40
N LEU A 28 -6.99 -4.87 19.06
CA LEU A 28 -6.31 -3.90 18.24
C LEU A 28 -7.33 -3.17 17.38
N ASN A 29 -7.31 -1.84 17.38
CA ASN A 29 -8.13 -1.02 16.50
C ASN A 29 -7.31 -0.61 15.29
N LEU A 30 -7.65 -1.19 14.14
CA LEU A 30 -6.96 -1.00 12.87
C LEU A 30 -7.74 -0.07 11.96
N TYR A 31 -7.11 1.03 11.51
CA TYR A 31 -7.59 1.85 10.40
C TYR A 31 -6.81 1.45 9.15
N SER A 32 -7.49 0.96 8.11
CA SER A 32 -6.86 0.37 6.93
C SER A 32 -7.41 0.94 5.65
N ALA A 33 -6.53 1.44 4.79
CA ALA A 33 -6.85 1.75 3.41
C ALA A 33 -6.83 0.50 2.50
N ARG A 34 -6.45 -0.65 3.05
CA ARG A 34 -6.59 -1.94 2.38
C ARG A 34 -8.03 -2.41 2.54
N HIS A 35 -8.62 -2.85 1.44
CA HIS A 35 -10.03 -3.29 1.39
C HIS A 35 -10.18 -4.57 0.54
N TYR A 36 -9.16 -5.45 0.62
CA TYR A 36 -9.19 -6.71 -0.10
C TYR A 36 -9.88 -7.78 0.74
N GLN A 37 -10.86 -8.51 0.18
CA GLN A 37 -11.46 -9.65 0.85
C GLN A 37 -10.41 -10.69 1.30
N THR A 38 -9.32 -10.79 0.57
CA THR A 38 -8.20 -11.64 0.92
C THR A 38 -7.55 -11.28 2.24
N ASP A 39 -7.59 -10.03 2.70
CA ASP A 39 -6.99 -9.62 3.97
C ASP A 39 -7.70 -10.21 5.20
N GLU A 40 -8.92 -10.75 5.06
CA GLU A 40 -9.63 -11.45 6.14
C GLU A 40 -8.81 -12.57 6.77
N ALA A 41 -8.21 -13.42 5.93
CA ALA A 41 -7.41 -14.52 6.43
C ALA A 41 -6.10 -14.05 7.09
N LEU A 42 -5.50 -12.95 6.58
CA LEU A 42 -4.33 -12.32 7.20
C LEU A 42 -4.64 -11.90 8.63
N TYR A 43 -5.77 -11.22 8.84
CA TYR A 43 -6.20 -10.75 10.16
C TYR A 43 -6.64 -11.91 11.09
N ALA A 44 -7.32 -12.90 10.53
CA ALA A 44 -7.70 -14.11 11.28
C ALA A 44 -6.48 -14.91 11.76
N ASN A 45 -5.43 -15.00 10.94
CA ASN A 45 -4.18 -15.67 11.28
C ASN A 45 -3.46 -14.94 12.43
N PHE A 46 -3.40 -13.61 12.39
CA PHE A 46 -2.87 -12.81 13.50
C PHE A 46 -3.63 -13.08 14.80
N THR A 47 -4.96 -13.03 14.75
CA THR A 47 -5.79 -13.28 15.94
C THR A 47 -5.57 -14.68 16.48
N ARG A 48 -5.46 -15.69 15.62
CA ARG A 48 -5.20 -17.08 16.02
C ARG A 48 -3.83 -17.25 16.67
N ALA A 49 -2.80 -16.57 16.13
CA ALA A 49 -1.43 -16.67 16.64
C ALA A 49 -1.23 -15.93 17.97
N THR A 50 -1.99 -14.86 18.22
CA THR A 50 -1.73 -13.94 19.33
C THR A 50 -2.84 -13.86 20.37
N GLY A 51 -4.05 -14.30 20.05
CA GLY A 51 -5.26 -14.08 20.85
C GLY A 51 -5.79 -12.64 20.78
N ILE A 52 -5.13 -11.73 20.04
CA ILE A 52 -5.52 -10.32 19.92
C ILE A 52 -6.58 -10.19 18.81
N ARG A 53 -7.76 -9.69 19.15
CA ARG A 53 -8.82 -9.42 18.17
C ARG A 53 -8.56 -8.12 17.43
N ILE A 54 -8.82 -8.11 16.12
CA ILE A 54 -8.74 -6.90 15.32
C ILE A 54 -10.14 -6.31 15.14
N ASN A 55 -10.32 -5.07 15.61
CA ASN A 55 -11.45 -4.22 15.27
C ASN A 55 -10.99 -3.30 14.15
N ARG A 56 -11.65 -3.30 13.00
CA ARG A 56 -11.15 -2.52 11.88
C ARG A 56 -12.17 -1.53 11.32
N ILE A 57 -11.63 -0.43 10.77
CA ILE A 57 -12.34 0.52 9.92
C ILE A 57 -11.57 0.57 8.60
N GLU A 58 -12.29 0.32 7.51
CA GLU A 58 -11.75 0.35 6.16
C GLU A 58 -12.33 1.53 5.39
N ALA A 59 -11.45 2.36 4.82
CA ALA A 59 -11.82 3.49 3.96
C ALA A 59 -10.62 3.88 3.09
N GLY A 60 -10.81 4.78 2.13
CA GLY A 60 -9.68 5.32 1.34
C GLY A 60 -8.71 6.12 2.22
N ASP A 61 -7.44 6.20 1.77
CA ASP A 61 -6.35 6.85 2.53
C ASP A 61 -6.73 8.25 3.04
N GLU A 62 -7.26 9.12 2.18
CA GLU A 62 -7.63 10.50 2.58
C GLU A 62 -8.77 10.52 3.61
N ALA A 63 -9.75 9.63 3.46
CA ALA A 63 -10.87 9.55 4.40
C ALA A 63 -10.41 9.11 5.79
N LEU A 64 -9.43 8.18 5.86
CA LEU A 64 -8.85 7.77 7.13
C LEU A 64 -8.02 8.88 7.77
N LEU A 65 -7.23 9.62 6.98
CA LEU A 65 -6.46 10.76 7.48
C LEU A 65 -7.38 11.86 8.02
N GLU A 66 -8.45 12.17 7.29
CA GLU A 66 -9.45 13.17 7.73
C GLU A 66 -10.17 12.73 9.00
N ARG A 67 -10.52 11.45 9.07
CA ARG A 67 -11.13 10.87 10.27
C ARG A 67 -10.20 10.99 11.49
N LEU A 68 -8.92 10.66 11.34
CA LEU A 68 -7.93 10.80 12.42
C LEU A 68 -7.76 12.25 12.88
N ARG A 69 -7.79 13.22 11.94
CA ARG A 69 -7.76 14.66 12.28
C ARG A 69 -8.99 15.06 13.07
N SER A 70 -10.18 14.62 12.65
CA SER A 70 -11.45 14.91 13.32
C SER A 70 -11.53 14.29 14.71
N GLU A 71 -11.08 13.03 14.86
CA GLU A 71 -11.05 12.33 16.15
C GLU A 71 -9.98 12.89 17.10
N GLY A 72 -8.89 13.45 16.55
CA GLY A 72 -7.80 14.04 17.31
C GLY A 72 -7.24 13.10 18.39
N ARG A 73 -7.05 13.61 19.61
CA ARG A 73 -6.53 12.81 20.75
C ARG A 73 -7.50 11.73 21.25
N SER A 74 -8.76 11.77 20.82
CA SER A 74 -9.79 10.82 21.21
C SER A 74 -9.88 9.63 20.25
N SER A 75 -9.07 9.60 19.19
CA SER A 75 -9.07 8.50 18.24
C SER A 75 -8.87 7.15 18.95
N PRO A 76 -9.72 6.16 18.69
CA PRO A 76 -9.56 4.82 19.23
C PRO A 76 -8.52 4.00 18.45
N ALA A 77 -8.04 4.47 17.31
CA ALA A 77 -7.18 3.71 16.41
C ALA A 77 -5.78 3.50 17.01
N ASP A 78 -5.28 2.27 16.90
CA ASP A 78 -3.95 1.86 17.35
C ASP A 78 -2.95 1.80 16.20
N VAL A 79 -3.40 1.34 15.02
CA VAL A 79 -2.59 1.20 13.81
C VAL A 79 -3.28 1.85 12.62
N LEU A 80 -2.48 2.52 11.79
CA LEU A 80 -2.89 3.02 10.49
C LEU A 80 -2.11 2.29 9.39
N LEU A 81 -2.83 1.64 8.45
CA LEU A 81 -2.28 1.07 7.21
C LEU A 81 -2.72 1.90 6.00
N LEU A 82 -1.77 2.35 5.20
CA LEU A 82 -1.99 3.12 3.98
C LEU A 82 -1.36 2.43 2.77
N VAL A 83 -1.88 2.70 1.57
CA VAL A 83 -1.48 1.99 0.36
C VAL A 83 -0.53 2.78 -0.55
N ASP A 84 0.12 3.81 -0.02
CA ASP A 84 1.06 4.64 -0.77
C ASP A 84 2.08 5.29 0.18
N ALA A 85 3.37 5.25 -0.19
CA ALA A 85 4.46 5.82 0.61
C ALA A 85 4.28 7.31 0.89
N ALA A 86 3.76 8.07 -0.08
CA ALA A 86 3.54 9.50 0.11
C ALA A 86 2.39 9.78 1.10
N ARG A 87 1.41 8.88 1.20
CA ARG A 87 0.37 8.96 2.22
C ARG A 87 0.91 8.65 3.62
N LEU A 88 1.80 7.66 3.71
CA LEU A 88 2.53 7.36 4.95
C LEU A 88 3.38 8.54 5.40
N TRP A 89 4.13 9.15 4.49
CA TRP A 89 4.92 10.34 4.75
C TRP A 89 4.05 11.52 5.20
N LYS A 90 2.89 11.75 4.56
CA LYS A 90 1.93 12.78 4.96
C LYS A 90 1.42 12.53 6.38
N ALA A 91 1.01 11.31 6.71
CA ALA A 91 0.61 10.96 8.08
C ALA A 91 1.74 11.19 9.10
N GLN A 92 2.99 10.89 8.72
CA GLN A 92 4.17 11.17 9.55
C GLN A 92 4.37 12.67 9.76
N THR A 93 4.30 13.48 8.72
CA THR A 93 4.51 14.95 8.83
C THR A 93 3.40 15.65 9.60
N GLU A 94 2.20 15.08 9.61
CA GLU A 94 1.08 15.51 10.46
C GLU A 94 1.22 15.02 11.91
N GLY A 95 2.29 14.27 12.24
CA GLY A 95 2.56 13.80 13.59
C GLY A 95 1.63 12.69 14.08
N LEU A 96 0.95 11.97 13.17
CA LEU A 96 -0.01 10.94 13.54
C LEU A 96 0.67 9.68 14.07
N PHE A 97 1.85 9.32 13.57
CA PHE A 97 2.58 8.13 13.99
C PHE A 97 3.41 8.35 15.26
N ALA A 98 3.45 7.34 16.12
CA ALA A 98 4.40 7.21 17.20
C ALA A 98 5.59 6.35 16.72
N PRO A 99 6.82 6.87 16.70
CA PRO A 99 7.98 6.08 16.31
C PRO A 99 8.12 4.80 17.14
N ILE A 100 8.53 3.72 16.48
CA ILE A 100 8.70 2.39 17.07
C ILE A 100 10.18 2.02 16.99
N ARG A 101 10.70 1.41 18.04
CA ARG A 101 11.95 0.64 18.05
C ARG A 101 11.59 -0.82 18.10
N SER A 102 11.86 -1.57 17.04
CA SER A 102 11.66 -3.00 16.96
C SER A 102 12.78 -3.63 16.17
N ILE A 103 13.60 -4.41 16.82
CA ILE A 103 14.69 -5.16 16.19
C ILE A 103 14.12 -6.02 15.05
N VAL A 104 12.97 -6.67 15.27
CA VAL A 104 12.31 -7.52 14.26
C VAL A 104 11.99 -6.72 13.00
N LEU A 105 11.35 -5.56 13.14
CA LEU A 105 10.98 -4.74 11.99
C LEU A 105 12.20 -4.14 11.29
N GLU A 106 13.20 -3.72 12.07
CA GLU A 106 14.41 -3.07 11.55
C GLU A 106 15.32 -4.04 10.81
N GLU A 107 15.43 -5.28 11.25
CA GLU A 107 16.19 -6.33 10.57
C GLU A 107 15.48 -6.89 9.34
N ARG A 108 14.15 -7.03 9.41
CA ARG A 108 13.38 -7.68 8.35
C ARG A 108 13.02 -6.76 7.20
N ILE A 109 12.69 -5.50 7.48
CA ILE A 109 12.23 -4.56 6.44
C ILE A 109 13.39 -3.67 6.02
N PRO A 110 13.82 -3.72 4.74
CA PRO A 110 14.92 -2.91 4.23
C PRO A 110 14.71 -1.41 4.49
N GLU A 111 15.79 -0.70 4.81
CA GLU A 111 15.77 0.72 5.13
C GLU A 111 15.07 1.56 4.06
N ARG A 112 15.28 1.25 2.79
CA ARG A 112 14.62 1.94 1.66
C ARG A 112 13.10 1.79 1.61
N LEU A 113 12.51 0.84 2.36
CA LEU A 113 11.07 0.56 2.38
C LEU A 113 10.38 1.02 3.67
N ARG A 114 11.03 1.85 4.47
CA ARG A 114 10.47 2.38 5.72
C ARG A 114 10.77 3.87 5.86
N ALA A 115 10.17 4.51 6.86
CA ALA A 115 10.52 5.89 7.20
C ALA A 115 11.99 6.00 7.61
N ALA A 116 12.60 7.15 7.37
CA ALA A 116 13.92 7.43 7.89
C ALA A 116 13.94 7.29 9.42
N ALA A 117 14.96 6.63 9.94
CA ALA A 117 15.14 6.47 11.37
C ALA A 117 15.44 7.81 12.05
N THR A 118 14.92 7.98 13.26
CA THR A 118 15.19 9.11 14.15
C THR A 118 15.68 8.60 15.51
N ASP A 119 16.08 9.51 16.40
CA ASP A 119 16.44 9.14 17.77
C ASP A 119 15.27 8.51 18.55
N GLU A 120 14.04 8.77 18.14
CA GLU A 120 12.84 8.19 18.75
C GLU A 120 12.48 6.81 18.16
N GLY A 121 12.99 6.46 16.98
CA GLY A 121 12.68 5.24 16.24
C GLY A 121 12.19 5.51 14.82
N ILE A 122 11.42 4.58 14.27
CA ILE A 122 10.89 4.59 12.90
C ILE A 122 9.39 4.76 12.93
N ALA A 123 8.87 5.73 12.17
CA ALA A 123 7.46 6.12 12.22
C ALA A 123 6.53 5.09 11.52
N TRP A 124 6.97 4.50 10.41
CA TRP A 124 6.19 3.52 9.65
C TRP A 124 7.09 2.57 8.85
N PHE A 125 6.55 1.42 8.50
CA PHE A 125 7.22 0.33 7.79
C PHE A 125 6.38 -0.08 6.58
N GLY A 126 7.04 -0.30 5.44
CA GLY A 126 6.42 -0.94 4.27
C GLY A 126 6.26 -2.43 4.51
N VAL A 127 5.10 -2.98 4.22
CA VAL A 127 4.80 -4.41 4.45
C VAL A 127 4.62 -5.20 3.16
N SER A 128 4.39 -4.54 2.04
CA SER A 128 4.39 -5.14 0.71
C SER A 128 4.80 -4.11 -0.34
N THR A 129 5.26 -4.59 -1.51
CA THR A 129 5.70 -3.71 -2.59
C THR A 129 4.97 -4.02 -3.90
N ARG A 130 4.89 -3.01 -4.75
CA ARG A 130 4.38 -3.11 -6.11
C ARG A 130 5.20 -2.25 -7.06
N ALA A 131 5.43 -2.77 -8.25
CA ALA A 131 6.15 -2.04 -9.29
C ALA A 131 5.18 -1.37 -10.27
N ARG A 132 5.58 -0.23 -10.83
CA ARG A 132 4.87 0.43 -11.90
C ARG A 132 5.53 0.13 -13.22
N VAL A 133 4.90 -0.69 -14.04
CA VAL A 133 5.45 -1.16 -15.30
C VAL A 133 4.81 -0.45 -16.49
N ILE A 134 5.46 -0.54 -17.65
CA ILE A 134 4.88 -0.14 -18.94
C ILE A 134 4.29 -1.39 -19.60
N LEU A 135 3.09 -1.27 -20.14
CA LEU A 135 2.49 -2.25 -21.02
C LEU A 135 2.55 -1.77 -22.45
N ILE A 136 2.80 -2.67 -23.38
CA ILE A 136 2.69 -2.39 -24.81
C ILE A 136 1.81 -3.43 -25.52
N ASN A 137 1.17 -2.97 -26.61
CA ASN A 137 0.57 -3.82 -27.61
C ASN A 137 1.59 -4.00 -28.75
N ARG A 138 2.10 -5.21 -28.94
CA ARG A 138 3.17 -5.51 -29.92
C ARG A 138 2.78 -5.16 -31.36
N ASN A 139 1.50 -5.15 -31.68
CA ASN A 139 1.01 -4.78 -33.01
C ASN A 139 1.00 -3.26 -33.24
N ARG A 140 1.17 -2.46 -32.17
CA ARG A 140 1.10 -0.99 -32.21
C ARG A 140 2.43 -0.32 -31.87
N VAL A 141 3.24 -0.95 -31.04
CA VAL A 141 4.52 -0.45 -30.53
C VAL A 141 5.55 -1.57 -30.57
N PRO A 142 6.66 -1.42 -31.31
CA PRO A 142 7.75 -2.38 -31.32
C PRO A 142 8.31 -2.59 -29.90
N ALA A 143 8.63 -3.83 -29.56
CA ALA A 143 9.03 -4.23 -28.21
C ALA A 143 10.35 -3.55 -27.76
N ASP A 144 11.23 -3.26 -28.69
CA ASP A 144 12.54 -2.63 -28.49
C ASP A 144 12.50 -1.11 -28.42
N SER A 145 11.36 -0.50 -28.76
CA SER A 145 11.20 0.96 -28.79
C SER A 145 10.88 1.58 -27.42
N VAL A 146 10.59 0.76 -26.40
CA VAL A 146 10.25 1.22 -25.05
C VAL A 146 10.98 0.36 -24.03
N SER A 147 11.90 0.95 -23.29
CA SER A 147 12.69 0.30 -22.23
C SER A 147 12.80 1.14 -20.95
N ARG A 148 12.39 2.41 -21.02
CA ARG A 148 12.48 3.37 -19.91
C ARG A 148 11.19 4.19 -19.82
N TYR A 149 10.94 4.79 -18.65
CA TYR A 149 9.86 5.78 -18.53
C TYR A 149 10.07 6.97 -19.47
N ALA A 150 11.32 7.35 -19.70
CA ALA A 150 11.68 8.41 -20.62
C ALA A 150 11.15 8.16 -22.04
N ASP A 151 11.10 6.91 -22.47
CA ASP A 151 10.71 6.55 -23.85
C ASP A 151 9.21 6.82 -24.14
N LEU A 152 8.37 6.94 -23.10
CA LEU A 152 6.97 7.36 -23.27
C LEU A 152 6.83 8.78 -23.83
N ALA A 153 7.87 9.60 -23.73
CA ALA A 153 7.95 10.95 -24.31
C ALA A 153 8.39 10.95 -25.79
N ASN A 154 8.76 9.80 -26.36
CA ASN A 154 9.20 9.71 -27.75
C ASN A 154 8.06 10.11 -28.70
N PRO A 155 8.27 11.06 -29.67
CA PRO A 155 7.25 11.46 -30.63
C PRO A 155 6.69 10.32 -31.50
N ALA A 156 7.42 9.22 -31.68
CA ALA A 156 6.95 8.01 -32.35
C ALA A 156 5.74 7.35 -31.65
N LEU A 157 5.50 7.69 -30.39
CA LEU A 157 4.33 7.26 -29.61
C LEU A 157 3.15 8.23 -29.65
N LYS A 158 3.19 9.25 -30.52
CA LYS A 158 2.09 10.21 -30.67
C LYS A 158 0.76 9.49 -30.95
N GLY A 159 -0.26 9.79 -30.13
CA GLY A 159 -1.58 9.15 -30.22
C GLY A 159 -1.60 7.68 -29.78
N LYS A 160 -0.61 7.22 -29.02
CA LYS A 160 -0.50 5.80 -28.59
C LYS A 160 -0.41 5.60 -27.09
N VAL A 161 -0.18 6.64 -26.28
CA VAL A 161 -0.02 6.50 -24.83
C VAL A 161 -1.35 6.68 -24.11
N CYS A 162 -1.65 5.78 -23.17
CA CYS A 162 -2.77 5.92 -22.26
C CYS A 162 -2.32 5.86 -20.82
N THR A 163 -2.97 6.67 -19.99
CA THR A 163 -2.73 6.67 -18.53
C THR A 163 -4.04 6.87 -17.79
N ARG A 164 -4.03 6.54 -16.52
CA ARG A 164 -5.00 7.06 -15.55
C ARG A 164 -4.68 8.53 -15.24
N SER A 165 -5.58 9.24 -14.55
CA SER A 165 -5.31 10.59 -14.09
C SER A 165 -3.98 10.68 -13.33
N ALA A 166 -3.16 11.69 -13.63
CA ALA A 166 -1.90 11.92 -12.93
C ALA A 166 -2.10 12.41 -11.48
N ALA A 167 -3.28 12.93 -11.12
CA ALA A 167 -3.63 13.26 -9.74
C ALA A 167 -3.79 12.02 -8.83
N HIS A 168 -3.88 10.82 -9.42
CA HIS A 168 -3.95 9.61 -8.64
C HIS A 168 -2.60 9.30 -7.95
N PRO A 169 -2.58 8.83 -6.69
CA PRO A 169 -1.36 8.59 -5.92
C PRO A 169 -0.29 7.80 -6.67
N TYR A 170 -0.66 6.76 -7.43
CA TYR A 170 0.30 5.93 -8.17
C TYR A 170 1.06 6.69 -9.27
N MET A 171 0.42 7.67 -9.91
CA MET A 171 1.08 8.51 -10.89
C MET A 171 1.88 9.62 -10.21
N LEU A 172 1.33 10.24 -9.17
CA LEU A 172 2.06 11.23 -8.37
C LEU A 172 3.35 10.66 -7.80
N SER A 173 3.33 9.43 -7.29
CA SER A 173 4.52 8.76 -6.75
C SER A 173 5.58 8.49 -7.84
N LEU A 174 5.17 8.06 -9.04
CA LEU A 174 6.11 7.91 -10.16
C LEU A 174 6.74 9.24 -10.56
N ILE A 175 5.93 10.29 -10.69
CA ILE A 175 6.41 11.63 -11.05
C ILE A 175 7.32 12.18 -9.95
N ALA A 176 6.99 11.95 -8.67
CA ALA A 176 7.84 12.30 -7.55
C ALA A 176 9.19 11.59 -7.60
N ALA A 177 9.22 10.29 -7.92
CA ALA A 177 10.46 9.55 -8.12
C ALA A 177 11.29 10.12 -9.27
N MET A 178 10.67 10.48 -10.38
CA MET A 178 11.37 11.12 -11.49
C MET A 178 11.94 12.50 -11.12
N ILE A 179 11.24 13.28 -10.31
CA ILE A 179 11.76 14.55 -9.78
C ILE A 179 13.00 14.30 -8.90
N GLU A 180 12.96 13.29 -8.04
CA GLU A 180 14.11 12.93 -7.19
C GLU A 180 15.34 12.50 -8.02
N HIS A 181 15.14 11.80 -9.14
CA HIS A 181 16.23 11.31 -9.99
C HIS A 181 16.80 12.35 -10.96
N GLN A 182 15.96 13.19 -11.56
CA GLN A 182 16.39 14.04 -12.68
C GLN A 182 16.00 15.53 -12.52
N GLY A 183 15.34 15.89 -11.41
CA GLY A 183 14.89 17.25 -11.13
C GLY A 183 13.53 17.61 -11.74
N GLU A 184 12.93 18.69 -11.22
CA GLU A 184 11.57 19.13 -11.60
C GLU A 184 11.50 19.58 -13.07
N GLU A 185 12.52 20.29 -13.58
CA GLU A 185 12.49 20.82 -14.95
C GLU A 185 12.52 19.69 -16.00
N ALA A 186 13.45 18.75 -15.90
CA ALA A 186 13.53 17.63 -16.83
C ALA A 186 12.26 16.75 -16.76
N THR A 187 11.72 16.56 -15.56
CA THR A 187 10.46 15.82 -15.36
C THR A 187 9.26 16.57 -15.97
N THR A 188 9.25 17.91 -15.90
CA THR A 188 8.21 18.74 -16.54
C THR A 188 8.25 18.61 -18.06
N GLN A 189 9.44 18.65 -18.66
CA GLN A 189 9.62 18.47 -20.11
C GLN A 189 9.16 17.08 -20.56
N TRP A 190 9.56 16.04 -19.81
CA TRP A 190 9.09 14.67 -20.05
C TRP A 190 7.55 14.58 -19.95
N ALA A 191 6.94 15.12 -18.92
CA ALA A 191 5.50 15.05 -18.73
C ALA A 191 4.72 15.76 -19.83
N ARG A 192 5.19 16.92 -20.32
CA ARG A 192 4.60 17.61 -21.50
C ARG A 192 4.65 16.74 -22.75
N ALA A 193 5.78 16.09 -23.00
CA ALA A 193 5.94 15.22 -24.16
C ALA A 193 5.05 13.96 -24.05
N VAL A 194 4.90 13.38 -22.86
CA VAL A 194 3.97 12.27 -22.62
C VAL A 194 2.53 12.70 -22.86
N VAL A 195 2.12 13.88 -22.37
CA VAL A 195 0.77 14.44 -22.63
C VAL A 195 0.52 14.62 -24.13
N ALA A 196 1.53 15.09 -24.88
CA ALA A 196 1.43 15.22 -26.35
C ALA A 196 1.28 13.89 -27.09
N ASN A 197 1.64 12.78 -26.44
CA ASN A 197 1.55 11.42 -26.97
C ASN A 197 0.25 10.70 -26.60
N PHE A 198 -0.65 11.31 -25.85
CA PHE A 198 -1.89 10.66 -25.44
C PHE A 198 -2.76 10.26 -26.62
N ALA A 199 -3.24 9.01 -26.59
CA ALA A 199 -4.27 8.50 -27.49
C ALA A 199 -5.65 9.08 -27.17
N ARG A 200 -5.88 9.38 -25.91
CA ARG A 200 -7.12 9.93 -25.33
C ARG A 200 -6.84 10.64 -24.01
N PRO A 201 -7.74 11.49 -23.53
CA PRO A 201 -7.65 12.05 -22.20
C PRO A 201 -7.50 10.94 -21.13
N PRO A 202 -6.69 11.16 -20.07
CA PRO A 202 -6.54 10.21 -18.97
C PRO A 202 -7.88 9.85 -18.34
N ARG A 203 -8.15 8.55 -18.19
CA ARG A 203 -9.41 8.05 -17.60
C ARG A 203 -9.29 6.62 -17.10
N GLY A 204 -10.16 6.23 -16.21
CA GLY A 204 -10.24 4.87 -15.66
C GLY A 204 -9.08 4.51 -14.74
N GLY A 205 -9.09 3.29 -14.27
CA GLY A 205 -8.03 2.71 -13.43
C GLY A 205 -7.01 1.90 -14.22
N ASP A 206 -6.08 1.26 -13.51
CA ASP A 206 -5.01 0.46 -14.14
C ASP A 206 -5.58 -0.73 -14.94
N THR A 207 -6.67 -1.36 -14.48
CA THR A 207 -7.36 -2.42 -15.25
C THR A 207 -7.89 -1.91 -16.60
N ASP A 208 -8.39 -0.66 -16.63
CA ASP A 208 -8.88 -0.06 -17.87
C ASP A 208 -7.73 0.25 -18.83
N GLN A 209 -6.54 0.62 -18.30
CA GLN A 209 -5.34 0.79 -19.11
C GLN A 209 -4.89 -0.53 -19.75
N ILE A 210 -4.91 -1.64 -18.97
CA ILE A 210 -4.57 -2.98 -19.49
C ILE A 210 -5.50 -3.36 -20.65
N LYS A 211 -6.81 -3.17 -20.48
CA LYS A 211 -7.82 -3.46 -21.51
C LYS A 211 -7.66 -2.57 -22.74
N ALA A 212 -7.36 -1.28 -22.55
CA ALA A 212 -7.16 -0.34 -23.66
C ALA A 212 -5.93 -0.68 -24.51
N VAL A 213 -4.84 -1.16 -23.88
CA VAL A 213 -3.66 -1.67 -24.59
C VAL A 213 -4.02 -2.95 -25.33
N ALA A 214 -4.70 -3.89 -24.69
CA ALA A 214 -5.08 -5.16 -25.32
C ALA A 214 -6.01 -5.00 -26.51
N SER A 215 -6.95 -4.06 -26.46
CA SER A 215 -7.87 -3.76 -27.57
C SER A 215 -7.19 -3.00 -28.72
N GLY A 216 -6.00 -2.44 -28.51
CA GLY A 216 -5.32 -1.57 -29.46
C GLY A 216 -5.84 -0.13 -29.47
N GLU A 217 -6.73 0.28 -28.55
CA GLU A 217 -7.05 1.70 -28.33
C GLU A 217 -5.77 2.48 -27.99
N CYS A 218 -4.90 1.87 -27.19
CA CYS A 218 -3.60 2.41 -26.85
C CYS A 218 -2.47 1.47 -27.30
N GLY A 219 -1.32 2.04 -27.65
CA GLY A 219 -0.11 1.29 -27.95
C GLY A 219 0.70 0.98 -26.69
N ALA A 220 0.71 1.92 -25.74
CA ALA A 220 1.43 1.80 -24.47
C ALA A 220 0.63 2.39 -23.31
N ALA A 221 0.82 1.85 -22.10
CA ALA A 221 0.22 2.37 -20.87
C ALA A 221 1.04 2.04 -19.64
N LEU A 222 0.78 2.75 -18.53
CA LEU A 222 1.35 2.51 -17.20
C LEU A 222 0.35 1.77 -16.32
N THR A 223 0.81 0.72 -15.60
CA THR A 223 0.01 -0.02 -14.63
C THR A 223 0.85 -0.54 -13.47
N ASN A 224 0.22 -0.81 -12.34
CA ASN A 224 0.85 -1.55 -11.26
C ASN A 224 0.76 -3.07 -11.52
N THR A 225 1.79 -3.78 -11.15
CA THR A 225 1.97 -5.20 -11.41
C THR A 225 0.86 -6.10 -10.85
N TYR A 226 0.36 -5.82 -9.66
CA TYR A 226 -0.68 -6.66 -9.04
C TYR A 226 -2.01 -6.68 -9.83
N TYR A 227 -2.30 -5.66 -10.65
CA TYR A 227 -3.46 -5.70 -11.56
C TYR A 227 -3.28 -6.72 -12.66
N LEU A 228 -2.05 -6.81 -13.21
CA LEU A 228 -1.70 -7.81 -14.22
C LEU A 228 -1.84 -9.21 -13.65
N VAL A 229 -1.20 -9.46 -12.50
CA VAL A 229 -1.23 -10.77 -11.85
C VAL A 229 -2.65 -11.19 -11.50
N ARG A 230 -3.50 -10.27 -11.05
CA ARG A 230 -4.92 -10.53 -10.80
C ARG A 230 -5.65 -10.97 -12.08
N MET A 231 -5.39 -10.33 -13.22
CA MET A 231 -5.99 -10.73 -14.49
C MET A 231 -5.43 -12.05 -15.01
N MET A 232 -4.13 -12.32 -14.83
CA MET A 232 -3.51 -13.60 -15.18
C MET A 232 -4.09 -14.76 -14.38
N ARG A 233 -4.50 -14.53 -13.13
CA ARG A 233 -5.12 -15.53 -12.23
C ARG A 233 -6.64 -15.61 -12.37
N SER A 234 -7.24 -14.79 -13.23
CA SER A 234 -8.68 -14.75 -13.41
C SER A 234 -9.19 -15.98 -14.16
N ASP A 235 -10.29 -16.55 -13.70
CA ASP A 235 -10.99 -17.63 -14.39
C ASP A 235 -11.78 -17.17 -15.62
N LYS A 236 -11.92 -15.85 -15.79
CA LYS A 236 -12.65 -15.24 -16.89
C LYS A 236 -11.88 -15.36 -18.21
N PRO A 237 -12.43 -16.00 -19.26
CA PRO A 237 -11.76 -16.12 -20.57
C PRO A 237 -11.33 -14.74 -21.14
N ALA A 238 -12.15 -13.72 -20.97
CA ALA A 238 -11.86 -12.37 -21.44
C ALA A 238 -10.60 -11.74 -20.80
N ASP A 239 -10.30 -12.06 -19.53
CA ASP A 239 -9.10 -11.55 -18.88
C ASP A 239 -7.86 -12.26 -19.43
N ARG A 240 -7.92 -13.59 -19.67
CA ARG A 240 -6.84 -14.35 -20.31
C ARG A 240 -6.57 -13.88 -21.73
N GLU A 241 -7.62 -13.65 -22.50
CA GLU A 241 -7.49 -13.06 -23.85
C GLU A 241 -6.85 -11.67 -23.81
N THR A 242 -7.26 -10.82 -22.86
CA THR A 242 -6.65 -9.52 -22.65
C THR A 242 -5.14 -9.65 -22.39
N MET A 243 -4.75 -10.55 -21.46
CA MET A 243 -3.34 -10.74 -21.09
C MET A 243 -2.48 -11.31 -22.23
N SER A 244 -3.05 -12.09 -23.15
CA SER A 244 -2.32 -12.63 -24.31
C SER A 244 -1.92 -11.55 -25.33
N LYS A 245 -2.58 -10.39 -25.31
CA LYS A 245 -2.37 -9.27 -26.25
C LYS A 245 -1.43 -8.18 -25.74
N VAL A 246 -1.02 -8.26 -24.48
CA VAL A 246 -0.14 -7.25 -23.87
C VAL A 246 1.23 -7.83 -23.54
N GLN A 247 2.24 -6.98 -23.60
CA GLN A 247 3.58 -7.28 -23.11
C GLN A 247 3.95 -6.36 -21.97
N VAL A 248 4.52 -6.93 -20.92
CA VAL A 248 5.08 -6.19 -19.78
C VAL A 248 6.51 -5.77 -20.11
N ILE A 249 6.79 -4.50 -19.95
CA ILE A 249 8.14 -3.93 -20.04
C ILE A 249 8.52 -3.44 -18.64
N TRP A 250 9.65 -3.90 -18.14
CA TRP A 250 10.28 -3.41 -16.92
C TRP A 250 11.10 -2.17 -17.25
N PRO A 251 10.68 -0.95 -16.84
CA PRO A 251 11.40 0.26 -17.20
C PRO A 251 12.74 0.38 -16.46
N ASP A 252 13.68 1.08 -17.08
CA ASP A 252 14.93 1.57 -16.50
C ASP A 252 15.87 0.48 -15.93
N GLN A 253 15.84 -0.73 -16.50
CA GLN A 253 16.62 -1.87 -15.99
C GLN A 253 18.15 -1.65 -16.11
N THR A 254 18.61 -0.84 -17.05
CA THR A 254 20.00 -0.42 -17.20
C THR A 254 20.35 0.88 -16.46
N GLY A 255 19.33 1.55 -15.92
CA GLY A 255 19.44 2.83 -15.20
C GLY A 255 19.07 2.71 -13.72
N THR A 256 18.14 3.53 -13.26
CA THR A 256 17.70 3.61 -11.85
C THR A 256 16.95 2.36 -11.37
N GLY A 257 16.35 1.60 -12.27
CA GLY A 257 15.47 0.50 -11.98
C GLY A 257 13.98 0.91 -12.04
N THR A 258 13.10 -0.07 -11.98
CA THR A 258 11.67 0.13 -12.02
C THR A 258 11.14 0.73 -10.73
N HIS A 259 10.34 1.79 -10.83
CA HIS A 259 9.70 2.45 -9.69
C HIS A 259 8.91 1.47 -8.82
N LEU A 260 9.18 1.53 -7.52
CA LEU A 260 8.45 0.80 -6.48
C LEU A 260 7.62 1.75 -5.62
N ASN A 261 6.51 1.23 -5.14
CA ASN A 261 5.73 1.83 -4.07
C ASN A 261 5.35 0.76 -3.04
N VAL A 262 4.91 1.19 -1.85
CA VAL A 262 4.63 0.30 -0.72
C VAL A 262 3.20 0.43 -0.22
N THR A 263 2.67 -0.66 0.30
CA THR A 263 1.68 -0.63 1.37
C THR A 263 2.45 -0.68 2.67
N GLY A 264 2.08 0.15 3.63
CA GLY A 264 2.79 0.20 4.89
C GLY A 264 1.93 0.75 6.02
N GLY A 265 2.49 0.81 7.20
CA GLY A 265 1.79 1.35 8.36
C GLY A 265 2.67 1.57 9.57
N GLY A 266 2.07 2.15 10.59
CA GLY A 266 2.72 2.46 11.86
C GLY A 266 1.72 2.51 13.01
N ALA A 267 2.23 2.52 14.23
CA ALA A 267 1.42 2.75 15.42
C ALA A 267 1.07 4.24 15.52
N LEU A 268 -0.15 4.52 15.92
CA LEU A 268 -0.60 5.90 16.11
C LEU A 268 -0.16 6.45 17.47
N ARG A 269 0.04 7.77 17.56
CA ARG A 269 0.35 8.43 18.85
C ARG A 269 -0.79 8.30 19.86
N THR A 270 -2.00 8.11 19.40
CA THR A 270 -3.20 7.92 20.20
C THR A 270 -3.42 6.47 20.62
N ALA A 271 -2.59 5.53 20.15
CA ALA A 271 -2.74 4.10 20.40
C ALA A 271 -2.82 3.78 21.90
N LYS A 272 -3.94 3.20 22.31
CA LYS A 272 -4.16 2.71 23.66
C LYS A 272 -3.57 1.30 23.87
N ASN A 273 -3.48 0.54 22.77
CA ASN A 273 -2.98 -0.83 22.74
C ASN A 273 -1.64 -0.91 22.00
N ARG A 274 -0.65 -0.09 22.44
CA ARG A 274 0.63 0.07 21.75
C ARG A 274 1.37 -1.25 21.54
N ASP A 275 1.40 -2.13 22.53
CA ASP A 275 2.07 -3.43 22.40
C ASP A 275 1.38 -4.33 21.36
N ALA A 276 0.05 -4.29 21.30
CA ALA A 276 -0.70 -4.99 20.26
C ALA A 276 -0.42 -4.41 18.87
N ALA A 277 -0.25 -3.08 18.76
CA ALA A 277 0.11 -2.40 17.51
C ALA A 277 1.50 -2.85 17.02
N VAL A 278 2.50 -2.89 17.88
CA VAL A 278 3.85 -3.36 17.54
C VAL A 278 3.81 -4.83 17.11
N LYS A 279 3.16 -5.71 17.89
CA LYS A 279 3.00 -7.13 17.55
C LYS A 279 2.33 -7.34 16.20
N PHE A 280 1.33 -6.51 15.85
CA PHE A 280 0.67 -6.60 14.56
C PHE A 280 1.60 -6.20 13.40
N LEU A 281 2.37 -5.13 13.56
CA LEU A 281 3.35 -4.72 12.55
C LEU A 281 4.46 -5.76 12.38
N GLU A 282 4.96 -6.35 13.48
CA GLU A 282 5.92 -7.46 13.44
C GLU A 282 5.34 -8.70 12.77
N TYR A 283 4.07 -9.03 13.04
CA TYR A 283 3.38 -10.10 12.34
C TYR A 283 3.30 -9.84 10.83
N LEU A 284 2.98 -8.61 10.40
CA LEU A 284 2.96 -8.25 8.97
C LEU A 284 4.34 -8.42 8.31
N ALA A 285 5.42 -8.35 9.07
CA ALA A 285 6.79 -8.63 8.61
C ALA A 285 7.16 -10.12 8.70
N SER A 286 6.33 -11.02 9.26
CA SER A 286 6.61 -12.46 9.34
C SER A 286 6.56 -13.14 7.97
N ASP A 287 7.25 -14.27 7.81
CA ASP A 287 7.23 -15.04 6.56
C ASP A 287 5.82 -15.50 6.19
N GLU A 288 5.00 -15.85 7.17
CA GLU A 288 3.61 -16.23 6.94
C GLU A 288 2.81 -15.08 6.33
N ALA A 289 2.85 -13.90 6.94
CA ALA A 289 2.12 -12.74 6.45
C ALA A 289 2.65 -12.26 5.10
N GLN A 290 3.97 -12.28 4.90
CA GLN A 290 4.61 -11.86 3.66
C GLN A 290 4.26 -12.81 2.48
N ARG A 291 4.25 -14.13 2.71
CA ARG A 291 3.75 -15.09 1.71
C ARG A 291 2.28 -14.85 1.41
N TYR A 292 1.48 -14.62 2.44
CA TYR A 292 0.06 -14.36 2.25
C TYR A 292 -0.19 -13.11 1.38
N LEU A 293 0.54 -12.02 1.62
CA LEU A 293 0.47 -10.80 0.80
C LEU A 293 0.86 -11.05 -0.67
N ALA A 294 1.86 -11.91 -0.90
CA ALA A 294 2.27 -12.28 -2.25
C ALA A 294 1.25 -13.19 -2.94
N ASP A 295 0.77 -14.22 -2.24
CA ASP A 295 -0.06 -15.26 -2.84
C ASP A 295 -1.54 -14.85 -2.91
N GLY A 296 -2.03 -14.13 -1.91
CA GLY A 296 -3.40 -13.63 -1.84
C GLY A 296 -3.61 -12.32 -2.59
N ASN A 297 -2.70 -11.36 -2.44
CA ASN A 297 -2.88 -9.98 -2.93
C ASN A 297 -2.03 -9.67 -4.18
N ASN A 298 -1.17 -10.59 -4.63
CA ASN A 298 -0.34 -10.45 -5.81
C ASN A 298 0.70 -9.30 -5.68
N GLU A 299 1.11 -8.96 -4.46
CA GLU A 299 2.12 -7.96 -4.16
C GLU A 299 3.44 -8.65 -3.80
N TRP A 300 4.59 -8.06 -4.13
CA TRP A 300 5.86 -8.62 -3.67
C TRP A 300 6.04 -8.40 -2.17
N PRO A 301 6.66 -9.35 -1.47
CA PRO A 301 7.08 -9.16 -0.08
C PRO A 301 7.97 -7.94 0.07
N ALA A 302 7.80 -7.21 1.18
CA ALA A 302 8.78 -6.20 1.59
C ALA A 302 10.03 -6.85 2.21
N VAL A 303 9.87 -8.02 2.81
CA VAL A 303 10.93 -8.81 3.44
C VAL A 303 11.66 -9.63 2.38
N PRO A 304 13.00 -9.45 2.25
CA PRO A 304 13.79 -10.23 1.29
C PRO A 304 13.82 -11.73 1.62
N GLY A 305 13.95 -12.56 0.58
CA GLY A 305 14.14 -14.01 0.73
C GLY A 305 12.87 -14.80 1.04
N VAL A 306 11.73 -14.17 1.19
CA VAL A 306 10.45 -14.87 1.39
C VAL A 306 10.07 -15.61 0.11
N ARG A 307 9.83 -16.91 0.24
CA ARG A 307 9.36 -17.75 -0.88
C ARG A 307 7.94 -17.35 -1.28
N ILE A 308 7.74 -17.18 -2.59
CA ILE A 308 6.44 -16.85 -3.20
C ILE A 308 5.90 -18.11 -3.86
N ASP A 309 4.66 -18.47 -3.53
CA ASP A 309 3.93 -19.61 -4.12
C ASP A 309 2.84 -19.13 -5.11
N ASN A 310 3.06 -17.98 -5.75
CA ASN A 310 2.19 -17.38 -6.76
C ASN A 310 2.84 -17.50 -8.16
N PRO A 311 2.49 -18.52 -8.96
CA PRO A 311 3.11 -18.72 -10.27
C PRO A 311 2.92 -17.54 -11.23
N ALA A 312 1.79 -16.86 -11.16
CA ALA A 312 1.53 -15.69 -12.01
C ALA A 312 2.41 -14.50 -11.62
N LEU A 313 2.64 -14.27 -10.32
CA LEU A 313 3.60 -13.25 -9.86
C LEU A 313 5.03 -13.64 -10.23
N ALA A 314 5.40 -14.90 -10.04
CA ALA A 314 6.72 -15.43 -10.39
C ALA A 314 6.99 -15.37 -11.91
N SER A 315 5.97 -15.55 -12.75
CA SER A 315 6.12 -15.48 -14.23
C SER A 315 6.48 -14.09 -14.75
N LEU A 316 6.30 -13.04 -13.95
CA LEU A 316 6.77 -11.70 -14.29
C LEU A 316 8.32 -11.59 -14.24
N GLY A 317 9.01 -12.60 -13.70
CA GLY A 317 10.46 -12.68 -13.63
C GLY A 317 11.06 -11.79 -12.54
N THR A 318 12.38 -11.64 -12.61
CA THR A 318 13.16 -10.75 -11.74
C THR A 318 13.38 -9.41 -12.42
N PHE A 319 13.50 -8.35 -11.66
CA PHE A 319 13.75 -7.00 -12.16
C PHE A 319 14.62 -6.21 -11.18
N LYS A 320 15.34 -5.23 -11.72
CA LYS A 320 16.04 -4.23 -10.92
C LYS A 320 15.00 -3.24 -10.40
N ALA A 321 14.78 -3.26 -9.10
CA ALA A 321 13.95 -2.27 -8.43
C ALA A 321 14.70 -0.94 -8.26
N ASP A 322 13.98 0.18 -8.32
CA ASP A 322 14.51 1.48 -7.94
C ASP A 322 14.98 1.45 -6.48
N ALA A 323 16.19 1.92 -6.25
CA ALA A 323 16.82 1.97 -4.92
C ALA A 323 16.40 3.23 -4.11
N LEU A 324 15.65 4.15 -4.72
CA LEU A 324 15.19 5.37 -4.06
C LEU A 324 14.43 5.01 -2.77
N PRO A 325 14.81 5.56 -1.60
CA PRO A 325 14.04 5.40 -0.39
C PRO A 325 12.61 5.92 -0.58
N VAL A 326 11.62 5.08 -0.24
CA VAL A 326 10.21 5.39 -0.55
C VAL A 326 9.65 6.60 0.21
N ASP A 327 10.28 7.02 1.30
CA ASP A 327 9.92 8.25 2.03
C ASP A 327 10.17 9.52 1.19
N ARG A 328 11.14 9.47 0.24
CA ARG A 328 11.43 10.56 -0.71
C ARG A 328 10.23 10.88 -1.60
N LEU A 329 9.41 9.87 -1.93
CA LEU A 329 8.20 10.05 -2.75
C LEU A 329 7.23 11.07 -2.12
N GLY A 330 7.13 11.05 -0.78
CA GLY A 330 6.30 12.01 -0.05
C GLY A 330 6.82 13.45 -0.14
N ARG A 331 8.13 13.62 -0.01
CA ARG A 331 8.76 14.95 -0.03
C ARG A 331 8.53 15.67 -1.35
N SER A 332 8.61 14.96 -2.47
CA SER A 332 8.44 15.53 -3.82
C SER A 332 7.00 15.51 -4.32
N GLN A 333 6.03 14.98 -3.54
CA GLN A 333 4.64 14.86 -4.00
C GLN A 333 3.99 16.21 -4.29
N ALA A 334 4.23 17.25 -3.48
CA ALA A 334 3.69 18.57 -3.72
C ALA A 334 4.24 19.19 -5.02
N ALA A 335 5.52 18.98 -5.33
CA ALA A 335 6.12 19.40 -6.59
C ALA A 335 5.52 18.61 -7.77
N ALA A 336 5.34 17.30 -7.63
CA ALA A 336 4.68 16.46 -8.62
C ALA A 336 3.25 16.93 -8.91
N ALA A 337 2.47 17.25 -7.88
CA ALA A 337 1.10 17.77 -8.05
C ALA A 337 1.08 19.10 -8.83
N ARG A 338 1.93 20.05 -8.49
CA ARG A 338 2.04 21.33 -9.24
C ARG A 338 2.48 21.11 -10.69
N LEU A 339 3.39 20.14 -10.90
CA LEU A 339 3.88 19.81 -12.24
C LEU A 339 2.76 19.27 -13.12
N ILE A 340 1.97 18.29 -12.65
CA ILE A 340 0.88 17.71 -13.44
C ILE A 340 -0.20 18.74 -13.80
N ASP A 341 -0.51 19.66 -12.89
CA ASP A 341 -1.45 20.76 -13.17
C ASP A 341 -0.90 21.69 -14.27
N ARG A 342 0.37 22.05 -14.19
CA ARG A 342 1.07 22.93 -15.16
C ARG A 342 1.10 22.34 -16.57
N VAL A 343 1.25 21.02 -16.70
CA VAL A 343 1.31 20.33 -18.01
C VAL A 343 -0.04 19.84 -18.51
N GLY A 344 -1.10 20.00 -17.74
CA GLY A 344 -2.46 19.57 -18.10
C GLY A 344 -2.66 18.06 -18.14
N TRP A 345 -1.92 17.29 -17.33
CA TRP A 345 -2.07 15.84 -17.24
C TRP A 345 -3.23 15.50 -16.28
N ARG A 346 -4.46 15.62 -16.76
CA ARG A 346 -5.68 15.46 -15.97
C ARG A 346 -6.48 14.22 -16.35
#